data_c0e2a5984ce36f3b800530ff44c16dd9
#
_entry.id   c0e2a5984ce36f3b800530ff44c16dd9
#
_cell.length_a   1.000
_cell.length_b   1.000
_cell.length_c   1.000
_cell.angle_alpha   90.00
_cell.angle_beta   90.00
_cell.angle_gamma   90.00
#
_symmetry.space_group_name_H-M   'P 1'
#
loop_
_entity.id
_entity.type
_entity.pdbx_description
1 polymer ?
#
loop_
_entity_poly.entity_id
_entity_poly.type
_entity_poly.pdbx_seq_one_letter_code
_entity_poly.pdbx_strand_id
1 'polypeptide(L)'
;MSELDKVFDELAGRRALQDFERRERQKLAAEFLTEFFEQDIKPSQTLKNRGIEAHLADNKLILHKPQSGHYEEPLYIVVGEQGEIDIAGRSLGHYQPAEKLAKKRELIGEIISFFDL
;
A
#
# COMPACT_ATOMS: atom_id res chain seq x y z
N MET A 1 36.46 26.94 -8.78
CA MET A 1 35.67 25.71 -8.54
C MET A 1 35.97 24.69 -9.63
N SER A 2 36.31 23.48 -9.26
CA SER A 2 36.65 22.43 -10.22
C SER A 2 35.39 21.88 -10.91
N GLU A 3 35.59 21.25 -12.06
CA GLU A 3 34.50 20.55 -12.75
C GLU A 3 33.94 19.41 -11.88
N LEU A 4 34.82 18.74 -11.14
CA LEU A 4 34.40 17.67 -10.22
C LEU A 4 33.40 18.21 -9.19
N ASP A 5 33.67 19.36 -8.59
CA ASP A 5 32.83 19.96 -7.57
C ASP A 5 31.48 20.36 -8.16
N LYS A 6 31.45 20.92 -9.37
CA LYS A 6 30.20 21.27 -10.05
C LYS A 6 29.34 20.06 -10.32
N VAL A 7 29.93 19.01 -10.86
CA VAL A 7 29.19 17.76 -11.15
C VAL A 7 28.69 17.12 -9.87
N PHE A 8 29.52 17.11 -8.83
CA PHE A 8 29.12 16.57 -7.52
C PHE A 8 27.90 17.32 -6.97
N ASP A 9 27.92 18.67 -6.99
CA ASP A 9 26.81 19.48 -6.49
C ASP A 9 25.53 19.24 -7.30
N GLU A 10 25.64 19.14 -8.62
CA GLU A 10 24.49 18.84 -9.49
C GLU A 10 23.89 17.46 -9.18
N LEU A 11 24.73 16.44 -9.03
CA LEU A 11 24.28 15.09 -8.71
C LEU A 11 23.67 15.01 -7.32
N ALA A 12 24.25 15.72 -6.34
CA ALA A 12 23.70 15.77 -4.99
C ALA A 12 22.31 16.42 -4.99
N GLY A 13 22.14 17.51 -5.75
CA GLY A 13 20.84 18.17 -5.90
C GLY A 13 19.79 17.27 -6.54
N ARG A 14 20.18 16.52 -7.58
CA ARG A 14 19.27 15.57 -8.24
C ARG A 14 18.85 14.43 -7.30
N ARG A 15 19.80 13.89 -6.52
CA ARG A 15 19.51 12.84 -5.53
C ARG A 15 18.53 13.34 -4.47
N ALA A 16 18.73 14.55 -3.96
CA ALA A 16 17.85 15.15 -2.97
C ALA A 16 16.43 15.32 -3.52
N LEU A 17 16.28 15.75 -4.77
CA LEU A 17 14.98 15.88 -5.42
C LEU A 17 14.30 14.52 -5.61
N GLN A 18 15.05 13.52 -6.07
CA GLN A 18 14.52 12.17 -6.24
C GLN A 18 14.06 11.57 -4.91
N ASP A 19 14.82 11.77 -3.83
CA ASP A 19 14.45 11.30 -2.50
C ASP A 19 13.18 12.00 -2.00
N PHE A 20 13.06 13.29 -2.25
CA PHE A 20 11.86 14.04 -1.89
C PHE A 20 10.63 13.52 -2.64
N GLU A 21 10.74 13.33 -3.95
CA GLU A 21 9.64 12.81 -4.77
C GLU A 21 9.22 11.40 -4.34
N ARG A 22 10.21 10.55 -4.02
CA ARG A 22 9.94 9.20 -3.54
C ARG A 22 9.16 9.22 -2.22
N ARG A 23 9.58 10.06 -1.28
CA ARG A 23 8.90 10.20 0.02
C ARG A 23 7.48 10.70 -0.14
N GLU A 24 7.26 11.64 -1.05
CA GLU A 24 5.92 12.15 -1.34
C GLU A 24 5.02 11.06 -1.94
N ARG A 25 5.53 10.26 -2.86
CA ARG A 25 4.77 9.13 -3.42
C ARG A 25 4.42 8.10 -2.34
N GLN A 26 5.37 7.76 -1.48
CA GLN A 26 5.15 6.82 -0.39
C GLN A 26 4.10 7.36 0.59
N LYS A 27 4.19 8.64 0.93
CA LYS A 27 3.23 9.29 1.81
C LYS A 27 1.82 9.25 1.26
N LEU A 28 1.63 9.57 -0.01
CA LEU A 28 0.31 9.54 -0.66
C LEU A 28 -0.27 8.13 -0.67
N ALA A 29 0.55 7.13 -0.96
CA ALA A 29 0.11 5.74 -0.95
C ALA A 29 -0.24 5.27 0.46
N ALA A 30 0.54 5.66 1.47
CA ALA A 30 0.27 5.34 2.87
C ALA A 30 -1.02 5.98 3.36
N GLU A 31 -1.25 7.23 3.01
CA GLU A 31 -2.50 7.94 3.33
C GLU A 31 -3.71 7.25 2.67
N PHE A 32 -3.55 6.83 1.42
CA PHE A 32 -4.58 6.07 0.72
C PHE A 32 -4.89 4.76 1.45
N LEU A 33 -3.89 4.01 1.86
CA LEU A 33 -4.08 2.74 2.55
C LEU A 33 -4.78 2.92 3.90
N THR A 34 -4.41 3.97 4.64
CA THR A 34 -5.05 4.33 5.90
C THR A 34 -6.54 4.68 5.69
N GLU A 35 -6.84 5.50 4.70
CA GLU A 35 -8.21 5.87 4.36
C GLU A 35 -9.02 4.65 3.91
N PHE A 36 -8.43 3.78 3.09
CA PHE A 36 -9.05 2.54 2.66
C PHE A 36 -9.41 1.65 3.85
N PHE A 37 -8.49 1.50 4.79
CA PHE A 37 -8.76 0.74 6.01
C PHE A 37 -9.90 1.34 6.82
N GLU A 38 -9.85 2.65 7.08
CA GLU A 38 -10.85 3.32 7.94
C GLU A 38 -12.24 3.39 7.31
N GLN A 39 -12.32 3.59 6.00
CA GLN A 39 -13.60 3.81 5.32
C GLN A 39 -14.22 2.56 4.73
N ASP A 40 -13.40 1.62 4.25
CA ASP A 40 -13.90 0.48 3.48
C ASP A 40 -13.71 -0.86 4.18
N ILE A 41 -12.66 -1.02 4.97
CA ILE A 41 -12.33 -2.31 5.61
C ILE A 41 -12.89 -2.40 7.02
N LYS A 42 -12.54 -1.44 7.88
CA LYS A 42 -12.96 -1.44 9.28
C LYS A 42 -14.48 -1.48 9.47
N PRO A 43 -15.29 -0.72 8.72
CA PRO A 43 -16.75 -0.78 8.84
C PRO A 43 -17.41 -1.91 8.06
N SER A 44 -16.65 -2.72 7.31
CA SER A 44 -17.22 -3.73 6.42
C SER A 44 -17.97 -4.82 7.18
N GLN A 45 -19.27 -4.92 6.97
CA GLN A 45 -20.10 -5.96 7.54
C GLN A 45 -19.83 -7.31 6.90
N THR A 46 -19.53 -7.33 5.60
CA THR A 46 -19.18 -8.55 4.87
C THR A 46 -17.96 -9.23 5.48
N LEU A 47 -16.90 -8.47 5.78
CA LEU A 47 -15.70 -9.03 6.39
C LEU A 47 -15.98 -9.54 7.80
N LYS A 48 -16.74 -8.79 8.60
CA LYS A 48 -17.12 -9.22 9.95
C LYS A 48 -17.93 -10.50 9.94
N ASN A 49 -18.90 -10.59 9.04
CA ASN A 49 -19.77 -11.77 8.92
C ASN A 49 -18.99 -13.03 8.48
N ARG A 50 -17.89 -12.85 7.79
CA ARG A 50 -17.00 -13.94 7.36
C ARG A 50 -15.90 -14.24 8.36
N GLY A 51 -15.86 -13.54 9.50
CA GLY A 51 -14.85 -13.74 10.53
C GLY A 51 -13.47 -13.26 10.14
N ILE A 52 -13.38 -12.30 9.23
CA ILE A 52 -12.12 -11.73 8.78
C ILE A 52 -11.77 -10.53 9.65
N GLU A 53 -10.58 -10.55 10.25
CA GLU A 53 -10.03 -9.45 11.02
C GLU A 53 -9.01 -8.68 10.18
N ALA A 54 -8.93 -7.38 10.41
CA ALA A 54 -8.00 -6.52 9.70
C ALA A 54 -7.24 -5.63 10.68
N HIS A 55 -5.95 -5.47 10.44
CA HIS A 55 -5.06 -4.65 11.26
C HIS A 55 -4.21 -3.79 10.35
N LEU A 56 -4.10 -2.51 10.67
CA LEU A 56 -3.22 -1.57 9.96
C LEU A 56 -2.06 -1.21 10.89
N ALA A 57 -0.84 -1.43 10.42
CA ALA A 57 0.39 -1.06 11.12
C ALA A 57 1.38 -0.47 10.14
N ASP A 58 1.74 0.79 10.33
CA ASP A 58 2.62 1.55 9.46
C ASP A 58 2.11 1.53 8.01
N ASN A 59 2.87 0.97 7.08
CA ASN A 59 2.50 0.92 5.66
C ASN A 59 1.96 -0.45 5.25
N LYS A 60 1.34 -1.17 6.19
CA LYS A 60 0.92 -2.55 5.98
C LYS A 60 -0.47 -2.81 6.53
N LEU A 61 -1.35 -3.30 5.68
CA LEU A 61 -2.68 -3.77 6.06
C LEU A 61 -2.69 -5.31 6.01
N ILE A 62 -3.12 -5.92 7.11
CA ILE A 62 -3.14 -7.37 7.27
C ILE A 62 -4.58 -7.82 7.48
N LEU A 63 -5.06 -8.75 6.63
CA LEU A 63 -6.38 -9.37 6.78
C LEU A 63 -6.20 -10.87 6.99
N HIS A 64 -6.90 -11.43 7.97
CA HIS A 64 -6.81 -12.86 8.27
C HIS A 64 -8.09 -13.41 8.91
N LYS A 65 -8.28 -14.74 8.83
CA LYS A 65 -9.35 -15.46 9.51
C LYS A 65 -8.77 -16.23 10.70
N PRO A 66 -8.88 -15.70 11.94
CA PRO A 66 -8.24 -16.34 13.10
C PRO A 66 -8.88 -17.64 13.56
N GLN A 67 -10.12 -17.90 13.15
CA GLN A 67 -10.89 -19.07 13.62
C GLN A 67 -10.97 -20.23 12.63
N SER A 68 -10.30 -20.16 11.50
CA SER A 68 -10.25 -21.31 10.61
C SER A 68 -9.36 -22.37 11.24
N GLY A 69 -9.85 -23.58 11.38
CA GLY A 69 -9.11 -24.72 11.93
C GLY A 69 -7.95 -25.17 11.05
N HIS A 70 -7.71 -24.50 9.94
CA HIS A 70 -6.60 -24.69 9.03
C HIS A 70 -5.72 -23.44 9.06
N TYR A 71 -4.42 -23.64 8.91
CA TYR A 71 -3.49 -22.55 8.79
C TYR A 71 -3.72 -21.87 7.44
N GLU A 72 -4.41 -20.75 7.47
CA GLU A 72 -4.57 -19.88 6.30
C GLU A 72 -3.59 -18.73 6.39
N GLU A 73 -2.87 -18.49 5.31
CA GLU A 73 -1.96 -17.37 5.24
C GLU A 73 -2.74 -16.05 5.27
N PRO A 74 -2.28 -15.06 6.05
CA PRO A 74 -2.90 -13.73 6.00
C PRO A 74 -2.66 -13.07 4.65
N LEU A 75 -3.58 -12.18 4.28
CA LEU A 75 -3.41 -11.33 3.11
C LEU A 75 -2.69 -10.05 3.55
N TYR A 76 -1.60 -9.73 2.88
CA TYR A 76 -0.83 -8.52 3.14
C TYR A 76 -1.00 -7.53 2.00
N ILE A 77 -1.36 -6.27 2.35
CA ILE A 77 -1.35 -5.15 1.43
C ILE A 77 -0.32 -4.16 1.96
N VAL A 78 0.72 -3.90 1.19
CA VAL A 78 1.91 -3.16 1.64
C VAL A 78 2.18 -1.98 0.71
N VAL A 79 2.53 -0.84 1.30
CA VAL A 79 3.06 0.31 0.56
C VAL A 79 4.58 0.21 0.55
N GLY A 80 5.16 0.13 -0.63
CA GLY A 80 6.60 0.05 -0.83
C GLY A 80 7.30 1.41 -0.80
N GLU A 81 8.62 1.37 -0.87
CA GLU A 81 9.46 2.58 -0.77
C GLU A 81 9.24 3.57 -1.90
N GLN A 82 8.81 3.09 -3.07
CA GLN A 82 8.55 3.94 -4.24
C GLN A 82 7.09 4.37 -4.36
N GLY A 83 6.28 4.13 -3.33
CA GLY A 83 4.87 4.44 -3.36
C GLY A 83 4.03 3.44 -4.14
N GLU A 84 4.58 2.28 -4.45
CA GLU A 84 3.84 1.19 -5.06
C GLU A 84 2.98 0.48 -4.01
N ILE A 85 1.87 -0.08 -4.45
CA ILE A 85 1.00 -0.88 -3.60
C ILE A 85 1.17 -2.35 -4.00
N ASP A 86 1.59 -3.17 -3.04
CA ASP A 86 1.76 -4.61 -3.25
C ASP A 86 0.67 -5.37 -2.50
N ILE A 87 0.14 -6.40 -3.14
CA ILE A 87 -0.83 -7.31 -2.53
C ILE A 87 -0.45 -8.74 -2.84
N ALA A 88 -0.37 -9.56 -1.79
CA ALA A 88 0.00 -10.98 -1.91
C ALA A 88 1.30 -11.20 -2.70
N GLY A 89 2.28 -10.30 -2.54
CA GLY A 89 3.56 -10.39 -3.22
C GLY A 89 3.57 -9.88 -4.66
N ARG A 90 2.44 -9.33 -5.16
CA ARG A 90 2.36 -8.74 -6.51
C ARG A 90 2.26 -7.22 -6.41
N SER A 91 2.95 -6.52 -7.30
CA SER A 91 2.84 -5.06 -7.38
C SER A 91 1.63 -4.66 -8.23
N LEU A 92 0.82 -3.75 -7.70
CA LEU A 92 -0.28 -3.11 -8.43
C LEU A 92 0.13 -1.76 -9.02
N GLY A 93 1.43 -1.46 -8.99
CA GLY A 93 1.98 -0.22 -9.51
C GLY A 93 1.96 0.93 -8.50
N HIS A 94 2.44 2.07 -8.94
CA HIS A 94 2.50 3.27 -8.12
C HIS A 94 1.10 3.85 -7.91
N TYR A 95 0.81 4.27 -6.68
CA TYR A 95 -0.45 4.94 -6.40
C TYR A 95 -0.42 6.40 -6.86
N GLN A 96 -1.50 6.82 -7.51
CA GLN A 96 -1.73 8.22 -7.87
C GLN A 96 -3.12 8.64 -7.38
N PRO A 97 -3.26 9.84 -6.79
CA PRO A 97 -4.57 10.29 -6.27
C PRO A 97 -5.70 10.28 -7.31
N ALA A 98 -5.39 10.52 -8.58
CA ALA A 98 -6.37 10.48 -9.67
C ALA A 98 -6.95 9.07 -9.88
N GLU A 99 -6.26 8.02 -9.44
CA GLU A 99 -6.66 6.62 -9.58
C GLU A 99 -7.30 6.04 -8.32
N LYS A 100 -7.61 6.88 -7.34
CA LYS A 100 -8.09 6.45 -6.03
C LYS A 100 -9.23 5.44 -6.09
N LEU A 101 -10.29 5.76 -6.83
CA LEU A 101 -11.45 4.88 -6.92
C LEU A 101 -11.12 3.58 -7.65
N ALA A 102 -10.37 3.66 -8.74
CA ALA A 102 -9.94 2.48 -9.48
C ALA A 102 -9.07 1.56 -8.62
N LYS A 103 -8.15 2.15 -7.85
CA LYS A 103 -7.27 1.39 -6.96
C LYS A 103 -8.06 0.73 -5.82
N LYS A 104 -9.03 1.42 -5.24
CA LYS A 104 -9.92 0.83 -4.23
C LYS A 104 -10.66 -0.40 -4.78
N ARG A 105 -11.23 -0.28 -5.96
CA ARG A 105 -11.95 -1.38 -6.60
C ARG A 105 -11.05 -2.57 -6.90
N GLU A 106 -9.83 -2.29 -7.34
CA GLU A 106 -8.83 -3.32 -7.60
C GLU A 106 -8.47 -4.08 -6.32
N LEU A 107 -8.22 -3.37 -5.23
CA LEU A 107 -7.93 -3.98 -3.92
C LEU A 107 -9.12 -4.78 -3.40
N ILE A 108 -10.33 -4.24 -3.51
CA ILE A 108 -11.54 -4.96 -3.08
C ILE A 108 -11.71 -6.26 -3.88
N GLY A 109 -11.51 -6.21 -5.19
CA GLY A 109 -11.55 -7.40 -6.04
C GLY A 109 -10.53 -8.46 -5.62
N GLU A 110 -9.32 -8.06 -5.30
CA GLU A 110 -8.27 -8.96 -4.82
C GLU A 110 -8.64 -9.58 -3.45
N ILE A 111 -9.22 -8.80 -2.55
CA ILE A 111 -9.67 -9.29 -1.24
C ILE A 111 -10.80 -10.33 -1.41
N ILE A 112 -11.77 -10.02 -2.24
CA ILE A 112 -12.89 -10.92 -2.54
C ILE A 112 -12.36 -12.24 -3.10
N SER A 113 -11.44 -12.16 -4.05
CA SER A 113 -10.84 -13.33 -4.69
C SER A 113 -10.02 -14.16 -3.70
N PHE A 114 -9.21 -13.50 -2.86
CA PHE A 114 -8.34 -14.16 -1.90
C PHE A 114 -9.14 -14.99 -0.87
N PHE A 115 -10.20 -14.43 -0.32
CA PHE A 115 -11.02 -15.06 0.70
C PHE A 115 -12.24 -15.80 0.15
N ASP A 116 -12.40 -15.83 -1.15
CA ASP A 116 -13.54 -16.47 -1.83
C ASP A 116 -14.87 -15.92 -1.29
N LEU A 117 -14.96 -14.64 -1.24
CA LEU A 117 -16.18 -13.92 -0.83
C LEU A 117 -17.17 -13.81 -2.03
#